data_15ebfc76aa80be33a515afe94b5ca742
#
_entry.id   15ebfc76aa80be33a515afe94b5ca742
#
_cell.length_a   1.000
_cell.length_b   1.000
_cell.length_c   1.000
_cell.angle_alpha   90.00
_cell.angle_beta   90.00
_cell.angle_gamma   90.00
#
_symmetry.space_group_name_H-M   'P 1'
#
loop_
_entity.id
_entity.type
_entity.pdbx_description
1 polymer ?
#
loop_
_entity_poly.entity_id
_entity_poly.type
_entity_poly.pdbx_seq_one_letter_code
_entity_poly.pdbx_strand_id
1 'polypeptide(L)' 'MSVSNAEHLEEILFEANAYGIRLEVIQLAHKLQEEDKKLSKVDAHQIAFTQIIKALDEEV' A
#
# COMPACT_ATOMS: atom_id res chain seq x y z
N MET A 1 -20.65 -10.05 1.36
CA MET A 1 -19.62 -10.66 0.52
C MET A 1 -18.29 -9.95 0.71
N SER A 2 -17.24 -10.71 0.87
CA SER A 2 -15.91 -10.10 1.01
C SER A 2 -15.33 -9.79 -0.36
N VAL A 3 -14.65 -8.66 -0.45
CA VAL A 3 -13.92 -8.28 -1.65
C VAL A 3 -12.72 -9.20 -1.76
N SER A 4 -12.40 -9.67 -2.98
CA SER A 4 -11.24 -10.53 -3.16
C SER A 4 -9.96 -9.73 -2.88
N ASN A 5 -8.88 -10.45 -2.53
CA ASN A 5 -7.58 -9.80 -2.28
C ASN A 5 -7.10 -9.03 -3.50
N ALA A 6 -7.33 -9.58 -4.70
CA ALA A 6 -6.93 -8.92 -5.92
C ALA A 6 -7.67 -7.60 -6.12
N GLU A 7 -8.98 -7.59 -5.86
CA GLU A 7 -9.77 -6.38 -5.98
C GLU A 7 -9.36 -5.34 -4.96
N HIS A 8 -9.10 -5.77 -3.74
CA HIS A 8 -8.68 -4.85 -2.69
C HIS A 8 -7.32 -4.23 -3.04
N LEU A 9 -6.40 -5.04 -3.56
CA LEU A 9 -5.10 -4.54 -3.97
C LEU A 9 -5.23 -3.52 -5.11
N GLU A 10 -6.10 -3.78 -6.07
CA GLU A 10 -6.34 -2.85 -7.16
C GLU A 10 -6.87 -1.51 -6.66
N GLU A 11 -7.76 -1.55 -5.68
CA GLU A 11 -8.30 -0.33 -5.09
C GLU A 11 -7.21 0.49 -4.42
N ILE A 12 -6.33 -0.17 -3.67
CA ILE A 12 -5.21 0.50 -3.01
C ILE A 12 -4.31 1.17 -4.05
N LEU A 13 -3.95 0.44 -5.10
CA LEU A 13 -3.08 0.97 -6.14
C LEU A 13 -3.76 2.08 -6.94
N PHE A 14 -5.06 1.97 -7.16
CA PHE A 14 -5.81 3.02 -7.83
C PHE A 14 -5.76 4.33 -7.03
N GLU A 15 -6.01 4.25 -5.73
CA GLU A 15 -5.94 5.42 -4.86
C GLU A 15 -4.52 5.97 -4.80
N ALA A 16 -3.52 5.08 -4.70
CA ALA A 16 -2.13 5.51 -4.68
C ALA A 16 -1.76 6.24 -5.96
N ASN A 17 -2.26 5.77 -7.09
CA ASN A 17 -2.04 6.43 -8.38
C ASN A 17 -2.67 7.82 -8.41
N ALA A 18 -3.86 7.96 -7.82
CA ALA A 18 -4.54 9.25 -7.75
C ALA A 18 -3.75 10.28 -6.94
N TYR A 19 -3.01 9.82 -5.93
CA TYR A 19 -2.14 10.70 -5.14
C TYR A 19 -0.74 10.85 -5.74
N GLY A 20 -0.46 10.13 -6.82
CA GLY A 20 0.86 10.18 -7.45
C GLY A 20 1.94 9.42 -6.68
N ILE A 21 1.55 8.48 -5.84
CA ILE A 21 2.48 7.74 -4.97
C ILE A 21 2.49 6.23 -5.22
N ARG A 22 1.98 5.82 -6.39
CA ARG A 22 1.86 4.40 -6.71
C ARG A 22 3.20 3.66 -6.59
N LEU A 23 4.25 4.23 -7.16
CA LEU A 23 5.56 3.60 -7.14
C LEU A 23 6.11 3.49 -5.72
N GLU A 24 5.96 4.55 -4.93
CA GLU A 24 6.41 4.56 -3.56
C GLU A 24 5.69 3.50 -2.72
N VAL A 25 4.39 3.33 -2.94
CA VAL A 25 3.61 2.31 -2.24
C VAL A 25 4.13 0.92 -2.61
N ILE A 26 4.36 0.66 -3.90
CA ILE A 26 4.85 -0.65 -4.35
C ILE A 26 6.22 -0.94 -3.75
N GLN A 27 7.13 0.01 -3.79
CA GLN A 27 8.48 -0.17 -3.27
C GLN A 27 8.46 -0.42 -1.76
N LEU A 28 7.69 0.34 -1.02
CA LEU A 28 7.60 0.16 0.42
C LEU A 28 6.94 -1.19 0.77
N ALA A 29 5.91 -1.57 0.02
CA ALA A 29 5.26 -2.86 0.24
C ALA A 29 6.23 -4.02 0.04
N HIS A 30 7.07 -3.96 -0.98
CA HIS A 30 8.10 -4.99 -1.20
C HIS A 30 9.07 -5.05 -0.03
N LYS A 31 9.50 -3.90 0.45
CA LYS A 31 10.41 -3.85 1.59
C LYS A 31 9.76 -4.47 2.83
N LEU A 32 8.50 -4.15 3.07
CA LEU A 32 7.78 -4.70 4.22
C LEU A 32 7.68 -6.22 4.12
N GLN A 33 7.44 -6.75 2.93
CA GLN A 33 7.37 -8.21 2.74
C GLN A 33 8.73 -8.88 2.89
N GLU A 34 9.81 -8.19 2.56
CA GLU A 34 11.15 -8.72 2.79
C GLU A 34 11.48 -8.80 4.27
N GLU A 35 11.02 -7.83 5.04
CA GLU A 35 11.24 -7.80 6.48
C GLU A 35 10.32 -8.75 7.23
N ASP A 36 9.12 -8.98 6.70
CA ASP A 36 8.14 -9.88 7.32
C ASP A 36 7.58 -10.82 6.25
N LYS A 37 8.10 -12.04 6.22
CA LYS A 37 7.72 -13.04 5.21
C LYS A 37 6.28 -13.51 5.36
N LYS A 38 5.65 -13.27 6.49
CA LYS A 38 4.26 -13.66 6.74
C LYS A 38 3.27 -12.61 6.27
N LEU A 39 3.74 -11.43 5.95
CA LEU A 39 2.89 -10.33 5.54
C LEU A 39 2.37 -10.57 4.13
N SER A 40 1.04 -10.56 3.96
CA SER A 40 0.44 -10.76 2.65
C SER A 40 0.69 -9.54 1.76
N LYS A 41 0.58 -9.75 0.44
CA LYS A 41 0.76 -8.68 -0.52
C LYS A 41 -0.23 -7.54 -0.29
N VAL A 42 -1.49 -7.88 -0.05
CA VAL A 42 -2.53 -6.88 0.22
C VAL A 42 -2.21 -6.09 1.48
N ASP A 43 -1.88 -6.79 2.56
CA ASP A 43 -1.57 -6.14 3.83
C ASP A 43 -0.35 -5.24 3.70
N ALA A 44 0.68 -5.71 3.00
CA ALA A 44 1.88 -4.91 2.78
C ALA A 44 1.57 -3.62 2.05
N HIS A 45 0.76 -3.69 1.00
CA HIS A 45 0.38 -2.51 0.24
C HIS A 45 -0.51 -1.57 1.04
N GLN A 46 -1.42 -2.13 1.85
CA GLN A 46 -2.28 -1.32 2.71
C GLN A 46 -1.45 -0.55 3.74
N ILE A 47 -0.52 -1.23 4.39
CA ILE A 47 0.34 -0.60 5.38
C ILE A 47 1.20 0.47 4.71
N ALA A 48 1.79 0.15 3.56
CA ALA A 48 2.63 1.08 2.82
C ALA A 48 1.85 2.34 2.44
N PHE A 49 0.65 2.16 1.89
CA PHE A 49 -0.18 3.28 1.50
C PHE A 49 -0.51 4.17 2.70
N THR A 50 -0.94 3.56 3.80
CA THR A 50 -1.29 4.30 5.01
C THR A 50 -0.10 5.09 5.56
N GLN A 51 1.08 4.49 5.58
CA GLN A 51 2.27 5.16 6.08
C GLN A 51 2.67 6.36 5.21
N ILE A 52 2.59 6.19 3.90
CA ILE A 52 2.96 7.28 2.99
C ILE A 52 1.97 8.42 3.07
N ILE A 53 0.67 8.12 3.11
CA ILE A 53 -0.36 9.15 3.23
C ILE A 53 -0.20 9.91 4.54
N LYS A 54 0.09 9.20 5.63
CA LYS A 54 0.31 9.82 6.92
C LYS A 54 1.51 10.77 6.90
N ALA A 55 2.59 10.34 6.24
CA ALA A 55 3.78 11.17 6.11
C ALA A 55 3.50 12.44 5.31
N LEU A 56 2.73 12.34 4.24
CA LEU A 56 2.34 13.51 3.44
C LEU A 56 1.50 14.48 4.26
N ASP A 57 0.62 13.95 5.07
CA ASP A 57 -0.25 14.76 5.93
C ASP A 57 0.56 15.53 6.98
N GLU A 58 1.62 14.92 7.48
CA GLU A 58 2.47 15.53 8.50
C GLU A 58 3.39 16.63 7.97
N GLU A 59 3.56 16.69 6.66
CA GLU A 59 4.42 17.70 6.03
C GLU A 59 3.76 19.05 5.83
N VAL A 60 2.50 19.18 6.13
CA VAL A 60 1.74 20.41 5.93
C VAL A 60 2.10 21.48 6.95
#